data_d9c2e2b93dbc037294f3ac433e21e2ca
#
_entry.id   d9c2e2b93dbc037294f3ac433e21e2ca
#
_cell.length_a   1.000
_cell.length_b   1.000
_cell.length_c   1.000
_cell.angle_alpha   90.00
_cell.angle_beta   90.00
_cell.angle_gamma   90.00
#
_symmetry.space_group_name_H-M   'P 1'
#
loop_
_entity.id
_entity.type
_entity.pdbx_description
1 polymer ?
#
loop_
_entity_poly.entity_id
_entity_poly.type
_entity_poly.pdbx_seq_one_letter_code
_entity_poly.pdbx_strand_id
1 'polypeptide(L)'
;MNLITLENITKSYSEKILVNNISLGINEGDKIGLIGVNGTGKSTLLKIIAGVEETDSGNITKPNKVRIEYLPQNPYYDESATVLEQVFKGTSSEMRLLCDYQKVLDKLSLEYNDSLNNELIKLQDKIDSLKLWDLESEAKTVLTKLGVNNFNQKVAELSGGQRKRISLASALITPCELLILDEPTNHLDNDTINWLEEYLNNKNISLLMITHDRYFLDRVTNRIIELDRGKLFSYDGNYSVFLEKKIERLALESSMEQKRQNLIRTELAWVRRGARARTTKQKARLQRFDELVNDVPTYRKDNLEISTASSRLGKKIIEIHNISKSFGDKKIINNLEYALSRTDRIGIIGKNGMGKSTLINILNGKLKPDSGHIEIGETVKIGCFSQDDSHMNLDMRAIDYVKEVSDYIETSDGQKITASQMCERFLFDGTMQYTHIRKLSGGERRRLHLLRTLMSAPNVLLLDEPTNDLDIETLNRLEDYLDEFPGVVICVSHDRYFLDRICNKIFAYEGLGNINIYTGNYSEYLVYKESQPIQIENIEVKPSSNSVKKEKPKNNKKLKFTFNEQREFDTIDDDIALLEDKIQSIDDNLDKYSTDFTKLQEMLDEKASLEKDLEYKYERWEYLNNLADEIEKLKNNN
;
A
#
# COMPACT_ATOMS: atom_id res chain seq x y z
N MET A 1 -1.34 -27.83 -5.57
CA MET A 1 -0.05 -28.57 -5.38
C MET A 1 0.81 -27.81 -4.38
N ASN A 2 1.62 -28.49 -3.52
CA ASN A 2 2.55 -27.76 -2.64
C ASN A 2 3.78 -27.33 -3.45
N LEU A 3 4.13 -26.05 -3.39
CA LEU A 3 5.28 -25.49 -4.11
C LEU A 3 6.53 -25.43 -3.25
N ILE A 4 6.39 -25.09 -1.97
CA ILE A 4 7.52 -24.99 -1.04
C ILE A 4 7.03 -25.21 0.39
N THR A 5 7.82 -25.93 1.17
CA THR A 5 7.58 -26.13 2.60
C THR A 5 8.82 -25.75 3.39
N LEU A 6 8.63 -24.89 4.37
CA LEU A 6 9.62 -24.52 5.37
C LEU A 6 9.28 -25.26 6.67
N GLU A 7 10.27 -25.90 7.30
CA GLU A 7 10.10 -26.66 8.54
C GLU A 7 11.12 -26.20 9.58
N ASN A 8 10.62 -25.67 10.70
CA ASN A 8 11.42 -25.27 11.87
C ASN A 8 12.58 -24.32 11.54
N ILE A 9 12.33 -23.36 10.63
CA ILE A 9 13.33 -22.39 10.19
C ILE A 9 13.66 -21.42 11.32
N THR A 10 14.97 -21.25 11.57
CA THR A 10 15.49 -20.22 12.47
C THR A 10 16.56 -19.43 11.76
N LYS A 11 16.53 -18.10 11.95
CA LYS A 11 17.54 -17.18 11.42
C LYS A 11 17.78 -16.04 12.40
N SER A 12 19.05 -15.75 12.64
CA SER A 12 19.49 -14.65 13.49
C SER A 12 20.60 -13.83 12.82
N TYR A 13 20.67 -12.55 13.14
CA TYR A 13 21.80 -11.71 12.81
C TYR A 13 22.40 -11.17 14.11
N SER A 14 23.66 -11.53 14.36
CA SER A 14 24.36 -11.21 15.61
C SER A 14 23.56 -11.70 16.83
N GLU A 15 23.04 -10.79 17.64
CA GLU A 15 22.25 -11.11 18.84
C GLU A 15 20.73 -11.07 18.60
N LYS A 16 20.28 -10.57 17.43
CA LYS A 16 18.85 -10.41 17.12
C LYS A 16 18.31 -11.63 16.39
N ILE A 17 17.39 -12.35 17.01
CA ILE A 17 16.65 -13.44 16.37
C ILE A 17 15.57 -12.78 15.50
N LEU A 18 15.63 -13.01 14.19
CA LEU A 18 14.65 -12.50 13.23
C LEU A 18 13.49 -13.47 13.05
N VAL A 19 13.82 -14.77 12.96
CA VAL A 19 12.86 -15.83 12.72
C VAL A 19 13.19 -16.96 13.69
N ASN A 20 12.21 -17.44 14.46
CA ASN A 20 12.41 -18.44 15.49
C ASN A 20 11.47 -19.63 15.31
N ASN A 21 12.03 -20.75 14.84
CA ASN A 21 11.33 -22.03 14.71
C ASN A 21 10.00 -21.93 13.96
N ILE A 22 10.00 -21.28 12.79
CA ILE A 22 8.80 -21.10 11.98
C ILE A 22 8.62 -22.23 10.98
N SER A 23 7.36 -22.55 10.69
CA SER A 23 6.99 -23.49 9.63
C SER A 23 5.93 -22.84 8.73
N LEU A 24 6.10 -22.99 7.41
CA LEU A 24 5.23 -22.37 6.41
C LEU A 24 5.14 -23.25 5.18
N GLY A 25 3.90 -23.49 4.70
CA GLY A 25 3.64 -24.09 3.39
C GLY A 25 3.07 -23.07 2.41
N ILE A 26 3.58 -23.07 1.18
CA ILE A 26 3.10 -22.27 0.06
C ILE A 26 2.55 -23.22 -0.99
N ASN A 27 1.31 -23.07 -1.38
CA ASN A 27 0.63 -23.89 -2.35
C ASN A 27 0.43 -23.15 -3.68
N GLU A 28 0.16 -23.92 -4.72
CA GLU A 28 -0.23 -23.39 -6.01
C GLU A 28 -1.52 -22.57 -5.89
N GLY A 29 -1.52 -21.36 -6.47
CA GLY A 29 -2.65 -20.42 -6.37
C GLY A 29 -2.67 -19.57 -5.10
N ASP A 30 -1.76 -19.80 -4.14
CA ASP A 30 -1.63 -18.92 -2.98
C ASP A 30 -1.13 -17.53 -3.42
N LYS A 31 -1.86 -16.48 -3.05
CA LYS A 31 -1.43 -15.08 -3.18
C LYS A 31 -1.25 -14.51 -1.78
N ILE A 32 -0.02 -14.57 -1.31
CA ILE A 32 0.34 -14.31 0.10
C ILE A 32 0.91 -12.92 0.26
N GLY A 33 0.32 -12.12 1.17
CA GLY A 33 0.90 -10.89 1.69
C GLY A 33 1.67 -11.13 2.99
N LEU A 34 2.98 -10.83 3.01
CA LEU A 34 3.80 -10.89 4.21
C LEU A 34 3.90 -9.51 4.86
N ILE A 35 3.38 -9.38 6.07
CA ILE A 35 3.34 -8.12 6.82
C ILE A 35 4.07 -8.23 8.15
N GLY A 36 4.40 -7.10 8.76
CA GLY A 36 5.08 -6.99 10.06
C GLY A 36 5.85 -5.68 10.19
N VAL A 37 6.30 -5.36 11.38
CA VAL A 37 7.07 -4.15 11.67
C VAL A 37 8.41 -4.15 10.91
N ASN A 38 8.93 -2.97 10.57
CA ASN A 38 10.23 -2.86 9.92
C ASN A 38 11.35 -3.41 10.83
N GLY A 39 12.31 -4.11 10.21
CA GLY A 39 13.41 -4.75 10.94
C GLY A 39 13.06 -6.08 11.62
N THR A 40 11.87 -6.66 11.40
CA THR A 40 11.49 -7.99 11.94
C THR A 40 12.03 -9.16 11.14
N GLY A 41 12.60 -8.93 9.94
CA GLY A 41 13.17 -10.00 9.11
C GLY A 41 12.32 -10.44 7.92
N LYS A 42 11.31 -9.64 7.50
CA LYS A 42 10.45 -9.95 6.34
C LYS A 42 11.26 -10.22 5.07
N SER A 43 12.10 -9.27 4.64
CA SER A 43 12.94 -9.42 3.44
C SER A 43 13.96 -10.56 3.58
N THR A 44 14.45 -10.84 4.80
CA THR A 44 15.31 -12.00 5.08
C THR A 44 14.53 -13.29 4.83
N LEU A 45 13.29 -13.39 5.28
CA LEU A 45 12.44 -14.55 5.04
C LEU A 45 12.18 -14.74 3.53
N LEU A 46 11.92 -13.67 2.77
CA LEU A 46 11.80 -13.75 1.30
C LEU A 46 13.09 -14.29 0.64
N LYS A 47 14.26 -13.79 1.06
CA LYS A 47 15.56 -14.27 0.55
C LYS A 47 15.80 -15.74 0.84
N ILE A 48 15.42 -16.20 2.03
CA ILE A 48 15.49 -17.60 2.43
C ILE A 48 14.60 -18.46 1.52
N ILE A 49 13.34 -18.05 1.30
CA ILE A 49 12.40 -18.76 0.44
C ILE A 49 12.88 -18.76 -1.02
N ALA A 50 13.47 -17.66 -1.49
CA ALA A 50 14.07 -17.56 -2.82
C ALA A 50 15.37 -18.38 -2.98
N GLY A 51 15.95 -18.86 -1.89
CA GLY A 51 17.23 -19.58 -1.90
C GLY A 51 18.45 -18.68 -2.09
N VAL A 52 18.30 -17.38 -1.84
CA VAL A 52 19.41 -16.39 -1.90
C VAL A 52 20.19 -16.35 -0.59
N GLU A 53 19.55 -16.71 0.52
CA GLU A 53 20.14 -16.70 1.85
C GLU A 53 19.91 -18.03 2.56
N GLU A 54 20.94 -18.53 3.25
CA GLU A 54 20.88 -19.77 4.00
C GLU A 54 20.24 -19.57 5.39
N THR A 55 19.61 -20.62 5.90
CA THR A 55 19.04 -20.66 7.25
C THR A 55 20.09 -21.10 8.28
N ASP A 56 19.94 -20.67 9.54
CA ASP A 56 20.80 -21.14 10.64
C ASP A 56 20.38 -22.55 11.07
N SER A 57 19.08 -22.88 11.00
CA SER A 57 18.54 -24.22 11.24
C SER A 57 17.20 -24.40 10.54
N GLY A 58 16.76 -25.67 10.43
CA GLY A 58 15.53 -26.07 9.74
C GLY A 58 15.77 -26.54 8.31
N ASN A 59 14.69 -26.98 7.66
CA ASN A 59 14.75 -27.55 6.32
C ASN A 59 13.79 -26.81 5.36
N ILE A 60 14.21 -26.67 4.11
CA ILE A 60 13.38 -26.14 3.03
C ILE A 60 13.23 -27.23 1.98
N THR A 61 12.00 -27.64 1.75
CA THR A 61 11.66 -28.65 0.74
C THR A 61 10.98 -27.99 -0.44
N LYS A 62 11.55 -28.17 -1.63
CA LYS A 62 11.05 -27.65 -2.90
C LYS A 62 11.10 -28.72 -3.97
N PRO A 63 10.00 -28.98 -4.73
CA PRO A 63 10.06 -29.85 -5.91
C PRO A 63 11.00 -29.27 -6.98
N ASN A 64 11.77 -30.16 -7.66
CA ASN A 64 12.76 -29.71 -8.66
C ASN A 64 12.17 -28.96 -9.86
N LYS A 65 10.88 -29.07 -10.10
CA LYS A 65 10.17 -28.41 -11.21
C LYS A 65 9.71 -26.98 -10.91
N VAL A 66 9.76 -26.56 -9.63
CA VAL A 66 9.26 -25.23 -9.21
C VAL A 66 10.33 -24.18 -9.48
N ARG A 67 10.03 -23.27 -10.39
CA ARG A 67 10.84 -22.08 -10.66
C ARG A 67 10.36 -20.94 -9.79
N ILE A 68 11.28 -20.28 -9.12
CA ILE A 68 11.03 -19.14 -8.24
C ILE A 68 11.69 -17.92 -8.88
N GLU A 69 10.91 -16.86 -9.09
CA GLU A 69 11.45 -15.55 -9.47
C GLU A 69 11.36 -14.61 -8.29
N TYR A 70 12.44 -13.88 -8.01
CA TYR A 70 12.55 -12.99 -6.86
C TYR A 70 12.94 -11.57 -7.27
N LEU A 71 12.08 -10.61 -6.98
CA LEU A 71 12.37 -9.19 -7.08
C LEU A 71 12.79 -8.65 -5.69
N PRO A 72 14.07 -8.36 -5.45
CA PRO A 72 14.52 -7.73 -4.21
C PRO A 72 14.17 -6.23 -4.18
N GLN A 73 14.12 -5.65 -2.99
CA GLN A 73 13.87 -4.20 -2.78
C GLN A 73 14.90 -3.33 -3.53
N ASN A 74 16.17 -3.78 -3.61
CA ASN A 74 17.26 -3.12 -4.35
C ASN A 74 17.85 -4.11 -5.36
N PRO A 75 17.30 -4.16 -6.60
CA PRO A 75 17.80 -5.05 -7.64
C PRO A 75 19.14 -4.61 -8.19
N TYR A 76 19.90 -5.56 -8.73
CA TYR A 76 21.12 -5.28 -9.45
C TYR A 76 20.82 -4.86 -10.91
N TYR A 77 21.53 -3.86 -11.40
CA TYR A 77 21.40 -3.35 -12.76
C TYR A 77 22.72 -3.41 -13.49
N ASP A 78 22.66 -3.76 -14.79
CA ASP A 78 23.78 -3.56 -15.69
C ASP A 78 23.62 -2.20 -16.38
N GLU A 79 24.47 -1.27 -15.99
CA GLU A 79 24.44 0.10 -16.52
C GLU A 79 24.73 0.19 -18.01
N SER A 80 25.42 -0.82 -18.57
CA SER A 80 25.79 -0.87 -20.01
C SER A 80 24.66 -1.41 -20.89
N ALA A 81 23.70 -2.14 -20.32
CA ALA A 81 22.61 -2.77 -21.03
C ALA A 81 21.52 -1.76 -21.44
N THR A 82 20.80 -2.08 -22.51
CA THR A 82 19.55 -1.39 -22.86
C THR A 82 18.42 -1.85 -21.94
N VAL A 83 17.31 -1.09 -21.93
CA VAL A 83 16.10 -1.43 -21.16
C VAL A 83 15.62 -2.85 -21.50
N LEU A 84 15.51 -3.17 -22.77
CA LEU A 84 15.02 -4.47 -23.23
C LEU A 84 15.97 -5.62 -22.87
N GLU A 85 17.29 -5.40 -23.05
CA GLU A 85 18.30 -6.37 -22.63
C GLU A 85 18.25 -6.62 -21.13
N GLN A 86 18.07 -5.58 -20.31
CA GLN A 86 17.97 -5.72 -18.85
C GLN A 86 16.74 -6.54 -18.45
N VAL A 87 15.60 -6.37 -19.12
CA VAL A 87 14.39 -7.18 -18.89
C VAL A 87 14.64 -8.65 -19.20
N PHE A 88 15.35 -8.95 -20.30
CA PHE A 88 15.62 -10.33 -20.73
C PHE A 88 16.85 -10.96 -20.05
N LYS A 89 17.53 -10.28 -19.17
CA LYS A 89 18.64 -10.82 -18.35
C LYS A 89 18.23 -11.84 -17.30
N GLY A 90 16.94 -12.19 -17.22
CA GLY A 90 16.40 -13.18 -16.29
C GLY A 90 17.12 -14.53 -16.33
N THR A 91 16.86 -15.35 -15.31
CA THR A 91 17.51 -16.65 -15.09
C THR A 91 17.02 -17.75 -16.04
N SER A 92 15.89 -17.55 -16.73
CA SER A 92 15.28 -18.57 -17.59
C SER A 92 16.02 -18.71 -18.93
N SER A 93 16.00 -19.94 -19.49
CA SER A 93 16.62 -20.25 -20.80
C SER A 93 15.95 -19.46 -21.93
N GLU A 94 14.64 -19.25 -21.79
CA GLU A 94 13.80 -18.52 -22.73
C GLU A 94 14.18 -17.04 -22.81
N MET A 95 14.39 -16.41 -21.66
CA MET A 95 14.82 -15.02 -21.56
C MET A 95 16.23 -14.81 -22.15
N ARG A 96 17.16 -15.74 -21.91
CA ARG A 96 18.51 -15.68 -22.47
C ARG A 96 18.49 -15.76 -23.99
N LEU A 97 17.64 -16.61 -24.56
CA LEU A 97 17.48 -16.74 -26.01
C LEU A 97 17.00 -15.43 -26.65
N LEU A 98 16.05 -14.73 -26.04
CA LEU A 98 15.58 -13.41 -26.50
C LEU A 98 16.66 -12.35 -26.35
N CYS A 99 17.43 -12.38 -25.27
CA CYS A 99 18.56 -11.47 -25.07
C CYS A 99 19.66 -11.67 -26.12
N ASP A 100 20.00 -12.92 -26.45
CA ASP A 100 21.01 -13.23 -27.46
C ASP A 100 20.53 -12.83 -28.87
N TYR A 101 19.25 -13.04 -29.18
CA TYR A 101 18.62 -12.56 -30.41
C TYR A 101 18.71 -11.04 -30.54
N GLN A 102 18.37 -10.29 -29.52
CA GLN A 102 18.45 -8.83 -29.51
C GLN A 102 19.89 -8.33 -29.72
N LYS A 103 20.87 -8.95 -29.05
CA LYS A 103 22.29 -8.60 -29.21
C LYS A 103 22.83 -8.84 -30.63
N VAL A 104 22.39 -9.91 -31.28
CA VAL A 104 22.75 -10.21 -32.68
C VAL A 104 22.12 -9.20 -33.63
N LEU A 105 20.86 -8.82 -33.36
CA LEU A 105 20.14 -7.77 -34.12
C LEU A 105 20.85 -6.41 -34.03
N ASP A 106 21.25 -6.02 -32.82
CA ASP A 106 21.95 -4.75 -32.58
C ASP A 106 23.34 -4.73 -33.28
N LYS A 107 24.08 -5.85 -33.26
CA LYS A 107 25.33 -5.98 -33.98
C LYS A 107 25.17 -5.90 -35.51
N LEU A 108 24.12 -6.54 -36.05
CA LEU A 108 23.81 -6.48 -37.48
C LEU A 108 23.37 -5.09 -37.92
N SER A 109 22.78 -4.29 -37.04
CA SER A 109 22.43 -2.89 -37.33
C SER A 109 23.65 -1.99 -37.46
N LEU A 110 24.81 -2.37 -36.88
CA LEU A 110 26.07 -1.63 -36.91
C LEU A 110 26.98 -2.11 -38.05
N GLU A 111 27.09 -3.42 -38.27
CA GLU A 111 27.90 -4.03 -39.33
C GLU A 111 27.22 -5.27 -39.89
N TYR A 112 26.99 -5.31 -41.20
CA TYR A 112 26.48 -6.48 -41.88
C TYR A 112 27.53 -7.58 -41.96
N ASN A 113 27.24 -8.76 -41.41
CA ASN A 113 28.11 -9.93 -41.46
C ASN A 113 27.29 -11.20 -41.71
N ASP A 114 27.63 -11.98 -42.76
CA ASP A 114 26.92 -13.21 -43.11
C ASP A 114 26.90 -14.26 -41.98
N SER A 115 27.95 -14.28 -41.16
CA SER A 115 28.03 -15.16 -39.99
C SER A 115 26.99 -14.78 -38.92
N LEU A 116 26.80 -13.47 -38.65
CA LEU A 116 25.80 -12.96 -37.72
C LEU A 116 24.37 -13.17 -38.25
N ASN A 117 24.20 -13.05 -39.57
CA ASN A 117 22.88 -13.32 -40.17
C ASN A 117 22.48 -14.80 -40.07
N ASN A 118 23.43 -15.72 -40.26
CA ASN A 118 23.19 -17.15 -40.05
C ASN A 118 22.91 -17.51 -38.59
N GLU A 119 23.53 -16.79 -37.64
CA GLU A 119 23.26 -16.92 -36.22
C GLU A 119 21.85 -16.40 -35.86
N LEU A 120 21.46 -15.25 -36.44
CA LEU A 120 20.13 -14.68 -36.29
C LEU A 120 19.03 -15.67 -36.73
N ILE A 121 19.18 -16.27 -37.90
CA ILE A 121 18.21 -17.25 -38.43
C ILE A 121 18.09 -18.45 -37.48
N LYS A 122 19.20 -18.97 -36.97
CA LYS A 122 19.15 -20.09 -36.00
C LYS A 122 18.47 -19.71 -34.70
N LEU A 123 18.63 -18.49 -34.23
CA LEU A 123 17.96 -17.99 -33.03
C LEU A 123 16.47 -17.78 -33.30
N GLN A 124 16.08 -17.27 -34.49
CA GLN A 124 14.68 -17.15 -34.91
C GLN A 124 13.98 -18.49 -34.92
N ASP A 125 14.56 -19.51 -35.56
CA ASP A 125 13.99 -20.87 -35.62
C ASP A 125 13.74 -21.44 -34.21
N LYS A 126 14.64 -21.16 -33.26
CA LYS A 126 14.47 -21.58 -31.86
C LYS A 126 13.36 -20.80 -31.17
N ILE A 127 13.29 -19.48 -31.38
CA ILE A 127 12.26 -18.61 -30.80
C ILE A 127 10.89 -19.00 -31.33
N ASP A 128 10.79 -19.28 -32.65
CA ASP A 128 9.56 -19.77 -33.29
C ASP A 128 9.10 -21.12 -32.72
N SER A 129 10.04 -22.08 -32.59
CA SER A 129 9.74 -23.40 -32.03
C SER A 129 9.22 -23.36 -30.59
N LEU A 130 9.67 -22.39 -29.80
CA LEU A 130 9.30 -22.17 -28.41
C LEU A 130 8.17 -21.14 -28.23
N LYS A 131 7.68 -20.52 -29.33
CA LYS A 131 6.64 -19.46 -29.32
C LYS A 131 6.98 -18.27 -28.41
N LEU A 132 8.23 -17.83 -28.40
CA LEU A 132 8.71 -16.78 -27.49
C LEU A 132 8.42 -15.34 -27.96
N TRP A 133 7.89 -15.14 -29.18
CA TRP A 133 7.50 -13.81 -29.68
C TRP A 133 6.36 -13.18 -28.84
N ASP A 134 5.49 -13.99 -28.29
CA ASP A 134 4.44 -13.52 -27.39
C ASP A 134 5.05 -12.90 -26.12
N LEU A 135 6.16 -13.47 -25.63
CA LEU A 135 6.87 -12.98 -24.47
C LEU A 135 7.53 -11.61 -24.72
N GLU A 136 8.10 -11.38 -25.92
CA GLU A 136 8.66 -10.08 -26.30
C GLU A 136 7.56 -9.00 -26.39
N SER A 137 6.43 -9.35 -26.97
CA SER A 137 5.26 -8.46 -27.07
C SER A 137 4.70 -8.13 -25.67
N GLU A 138 4.60 -9.13 -24.80
CA GLU A 138 4.20 -8.96 -23.40
C GLU A 138 5.20 -8.02 -22.68
N ALA A 139 6.51 -8.22 -22.89
CA ALA A 139 7.56 -7.38 -22.31
C ALA A 139 7.40 -5.90 -22.66
N LYS A 140 7.20 -5.60 -23.95
CA LYS A 140 6.99 -4.22 -24.42
C LYS A 140 5.69 -3.63 -23.86
N THR A 141 4.63 -4.44 -23.76
CA THR A 141 3.35 -4.01 -23.17
C THR A 141 3.50 -3.69 -21.68
N VAL A 142 4.13 -4.58 -20.90
CA VAL A 142 4.38 -4.39 -19.47
C VAL A 142 5.24 -3.15 -19.24
N LEU A 143 6.34 -2.98 -19.99
CA LEU A 143 7.21 -1.79 -19.90
C LEU A 143 6.43 -0.50 -20.18
N THR A 144 5.61 -0.48 -21.23
CA THR A 144 4.78 0.68 -21.59
C THR A 144 3.80 1.02 -20.47
N LYS A 145 3.14 0.02 -19.90
CA LYS A 145 2.22 0.19 -18.77
C LYS A 145 2.92 0.70 -17.51
N LEU A 146 4.16 0.28 -17.29
CA LEU A 146 5.03 0.79 -16.23
C LEU A 146 5.65 2.17 -16.55
N GLY A 147 5.28 2.80 -17.69
CA GLY A 147 5.73 4.13 -18.08
C GLY A 147 7.17 4.18 -18.62
N VAL A 148 7.67 3.08 -19.16
CA VAL A 148 8.98 3.01 -19.83
C VAL A 148 8.74 2.77 -21.33
N ASN A 149 8.81 3.86 -22.13
CA ASN A 149 8.47 3.82 -23.55
C ASN A 149 9.69 3.72 -24.49
N ASN A 150 10.89 4.06 -23.99
CA ASN A 150 12.11 3.97 -24.79
C ASN A 150 12.89 2.70 -24.43
N PHE A 151 12.70 1.66 -25.23
CA PHE A 151 13.26 0.32 -24.97
C PHE A 151 14.77 0.22 -25.29
N ASN A 152 15.28 1.11 -26.13
CA ASN A 152 16.69 1.13 -26.56
C ASN A 152 17.55 2.06 -25.68
N GLN A 153 16.97 2.76 -24.71
CA GLN A 153 17.70 3.62 -23.79
C GLN A 153 18.60 2.78 -22.87
N LYS A 154 19.80 3.29 -22.55
CA LYS A 154 20.71 2.63 -21.62
C LYS A 154 20.21 2.77 -20.17
N VAL A 155 20.38 1.73 -19.38
CA VAL A 155 19.98 1.70 -17.96
C VAL A 155 20.71 2.76 -17.14
N ALA A 156 21.96 3.10 -17.50
CA ALA A 156 22.73 4.17 -16.85
C ALA A 156 22.05 5.54 -16.89
N GLU A 157 21.28 5.83 -17.95
CA GLU A 157 20.61 7.13 -18.16
C GLU A 157 19.28 7.27 -17.42
N LEU A 158 18.82 6.19 -16.80
CA LEU A 158 17.50 6.13 -16.16
C LEU A 158 17.54 6.58 -14.70
N SER A 159 16.45 7.18 -14.26
CA SER A 159 16.25 7.48 -12.84
C SER A 159 16.11 6.20 -11.99
N GLY A 160 16.38 6.29 -10.69
CA GLY A 160 16.24 5.16 -9.77
C GLY A 160 14.85 4.51 -9.81
N GLY A 161 13.78 5.32 -9.90
CA GLY A 161 12.41 4.82 -10.03
C GLY A 161 12.14 4.10 -11.36
N GLN A 162 12.72 4.58 -12.47
CA GLN A 162 12.62 3.88 -13.76
C GLN A 162 13.37 2.55 -13.75
N ARG A 163 14.57 2.51 -13.14
CA ARG A 163 15.34 1.26 -12.98
C ARG A 163 14.55 0.22 -12.20
N LYS A 164 13.90 0.60 -11.07
CA LYS A 164 13.04 -0.32 -10.30
C LYS A 164 11.87 -0.85 -11.13
N ARG A 165 11.23 -0.01 -11.95
CA ARG A 165 10.13 -0.43 -12.84
C ARG A 165 10.56 -1.44 -13.89
N ILE A 166 11.79 -1.31 -14.43
CA ILE A 166 12.34 -2.30 -15.38
C ILE A 166 12.57 -3.65 -14.68
N SER A 167 13.08 -3.66 -13.45
CA SER A 167 13.26 -4.91 -12.71
C SER A 167 11.92 -5.56 -12.34
N LEU A 168 10.90 -4.75 -12.02
CA LEU A 168 9.55 -5.26 -11.85
C LEU A 168 9.02 -5.88 -13.15
N ALA A 169 9.20 -5.21 -14.31
CA ALA A 169 8.84 -5.77 -15.61
C ALA A 169 9.52 -7.12 -15.85
N SER A 170 10.83 -7.21 -15.60
CA SER A 170 11.58 -8.47 -15.73
C SER A 170 10.99 -9.59 -14.87
N ALA A 171 10.70 -9.32 -13.60
CA ALA A 171 10.11 -10.31 -12.69
C ALA A 171 8.70 -10.75 -13.11
N LEU A 172 7.86 -9.81 -13.59
CA LEU A 172 6.50 -10.10 -14.04
C LEU A 172 6.43 -10.96 -15.30
N ILE A 173 7.41 -10.80 -16.19
CA ILE A 173 7.45 -11.48 -17.49
C ILE A 173 8.11 -12.85 -17.38
N THR A 174 9.09 -13.00 -16.46
CA THR A 174 9.82 -14.26 -16.30
C THR A 174 8.86 -15.40 -15.93
N PRO A 175 8.83 -16.51 -16.72
CA PRO A 175 7.97 -17.64 -16.42
C PRO A 175 8.38 -18.33 -15.11
N CYS A 176 7.50 -18.35 -14.13
CA CYS A 176 7.73 -18.97 -12.82
C CYS A 176 6.43 -19.53 -12.23
N GLU A 177 6.55 -20.48 -11.31
CA GLU A 177 5.44 -21.04 -10.54
C GLU A 177 5.21 -20.26 -9.24
N LEU A 178 6.27 -19.65 -8.69
CA LEU A 178 6.20 -18.77 -7.52
C LEU A 178 6.93 -17.45 -7.81
N LEU A 179 6.19 -16.34 -7.76
CA LEU A 179 6.71 -14.99 -7.87
C LEU A 179 6.86 -14.38 -6.48
N ILE A 180 8.05 -13.90 -6.16
CA ILE A 180 8.35 -13.25 -4.87
C ILE A 180 8.67 -11.78 -5.13
N LEU A 181 7.90 -10.86 -4.52
CA LEU A 181 8.04 -9.42 -4.72
C LEU A 181 8.30 -8.72 -3.37
N ASP A 182 9.40 -7.97 -3.29
CA ASP A 182 9.74 -7.15 -2.12
C ASP A 182 9.46 -5.67 -2.42
N GLU A 183 8.35 -5.12 -1.91
CA GLU A 183 7.86 -3.75 -2.08
C GLU A 183 7.63 -3.34 -3.56
N PRO A 184 6.81 -4.09 -4.34
CA PRO A 184 6.61 -3.81 -5.76
C PRO A 184 5.84 -2.51 -6.04
N THR A 185 5.05 -2.02 -5.10
CA THR A 185 4.22 -0.81 -5.25
C THR A 185 4.98 0.49 -5.01
N ASN A 186 6.17 0.43 -4.38
CA ASN A 186 6.96 1.60 -4.08
C ASN A 186 7.38 2.35 -5.36
N HIS A 187 7.20 3.66 -5.37
CA HIS A 187 7.51 4.56 -6.49
C HIS A 187 6.63 4.36 -7.75
N LEU A 188 5.52 3.62 -7.65
CA LEU A 188 4.51 3.54 -8.68
C LEU A 188 3.43 4.60 -8.43
N ASP A 189 2.82 5.11 -9.48
CA ASP A 189 1.63 5.95 -9.39
C ASP A 189 0.35 5.10 -9.37
N ASN A 190 -0.76 5.70 -8.98
CA ASN A 190 -2.03 4.99 -8.78
C ASN A 190 -2.53 4.28 -10.05
N ASP A 191 -2.32 4.87 -11.24
CA ASP A 191 -2.72 4.25 -12.51
C ASP A 191 -1.91 2.95 -12.76
N THR A 192 -0.61 3.00 -12.47
CA THR A 192 0.30 1.85 -12.60
C THR A 192 -0.01 0.77 -11.55
N ILE A 193 -0.35 1.16 -10.31
CA ILE A 193 -0.75 0.22 -9.25
C ILE A 193 -2.04 -0.51 -9.63
N ASN A 194 -3.07 0.20 -10.14
CA ASN A 194 -4.31 -0.40 -10.62
C ASN A 194 -4.05 -1.44 -11.71
N TRP A 195 -3.22 -1.08 -12.69
CA TRP A 195 -2.85 -2.01 -13.74
C TRP A 195 -2.11 -3.25 -13.19
N LEU A 196 -1.22 -3.08 -12.22
CA LEU A 196 -0.48 -4.18 -11.59
C LEU A 196 -1.43 -5.11 -10.81
N GLU A 197 -2.42 -4.56 -10.09
CA GLU A 197 -3.48 -5.32 -9.44
C GLU A 197 -4.21 -6.22 -10.44
N GLU A 198 -4.70 -5.65 -11.55
CA GLU A 198 -5.40 -6.39 -12.60
C GLU A 198 -4.51 -7.47 -13.23
N TYR A 199 -3.24 -7.13 -13.54
CA TYR A 199 -2.28 -8.05 -14.14
C TYR A 199 -2.02 -9.26 -13.23
N LEU A 200 -1.75 -9.04 -11.93
CA LEU A 200 -1.51 -10.12 -10.97
C LEU A 200 -2.76 -10.95 -10.66
N ASN A 201 -3.95 -10.34 -10.72
CA ASN A 201 -5.19 -11.07 -10.52
C ASN A 201 -5.54 -11.99 -11.69
N ASN A 202 -5.26 -11.55 -12.91
CA ASN A 202 -5.54 -12.30 -14.11
C ASN A 202 -4.49 -13.39 -14.41
N LYS A 203 -3.28 -13.27 -13.86
CA LYS A 203 -2.21 -14.25 -14.05
C LYS A 203 -2.35 -15.41 -13.07
N ASN A 204 -2.38 -16.64 -13.58
CA ASN A 204 -2.48 -17.83 -12.73
C ASN A 204 -1.09 -18.26 -12.20
N ILE A 205 -0.53 -17.46 -11.30
CA ILE A 205 0.74 -17.71 -10.61
C ILE A 205 0.55 -17.63 -9.11
N SER A 206 1.38 -18.34 -8.36
CA SER A 206 1.45 -18.17 -6.91
C SER A 206 2.32 -16.97 -6.58
N LEU A 207 1.91 -16.18 -5.61
CA LEU A 207 2.52 -14.92 -5.25
C LEU A 207 2.87 -14.89 -3.76
N LEU A 208 4.09 -14.43 -3.45
CA LEU A 208 4.48 -14.06 -2.09
C LEU A 208 5.04 -12.65 -2.15
N MET A 209 4.43 -11.71 -1.45
CA MET A 209 4.87 -10.32 -1.52
C MET A 209 4.93 -9.63 -0.16
N ILE A 210 5.86 -8.68 -0.05
CA ILE A 210 5.85 -7.66 0.99
C ILE A 210 5.36 -6.38 0.35
N THR A 211 4.36 -5.75 0.93
CA THR A 211 3.95 -4.38 0.58
C THR A 211 3.28 -3.71 1.77
N HIS A 212 3.36 -2.40 1.81
CA HIS A 212 2.69 -1.56 2.80
C HIS A 212 1.40 -0.93 2.24
N ASP A 213 1.11 -1.17 0.97
CA ASP A 213 -0.14 -0.74 0.33
C ASP A 213 -1.29 -1.68 0.74
N ARG A 214 -2.15 -1.17 1.63
CA ARG A 214 -3.28 -1.91 2.21
C ARG A 214 -4.36 -2.24 1.18
N TYR A 215 -4.62 -1.33 0.24
CA TYR A 215 -5.56 -1.55 -0.86
C TYR A 215 -5.09 -2.65 -1.80
N PHE A 216 -3.79 -2.63 -2.12
CA PHE A 216 -3.18 -3.65 -2.94
C PHE A 216 -3.24 -5.04 -2.26
N LEU A 217 -2.93 -5.10 -0.96
CA LEU A 217 -3.09 -6.33 -0.17
C LEU A 217 -4.53 -6.84 -0.19
N ASP A 218 -5.50 -5.96 0.01
CA ASP A 218 -6.91 -6.35 0.09
C ASP A 218 -7.45 -6.93 -1.22
N ARG A 219 -6.97 -6.43 -2.37
CA ARG A 219 -7.45 -6.83 -3.69
C ARG A 219 -6.70 -7.99 -4.32
N VAL A 220 -5.42 -8.17 -3.98
CA VAL A 220 -4.56 -9.16 -4.64
C VAL A 220 -4.38 -10.42 -3.81
N THR A 221 -4.39 -10.30 -2.46
CA THR A 221 -4.07 -11.45 -1.60
C THR A 221 -5.30 -12.26 -1.23
N ASN A 222 -5.10 -13.58 -1.12
CA ASN A 222 -6.07 -14.52 -0.55
C ASN A 222 -5.61 -15.08 0.80
N ARG A 223 -4.39 -14.75 1.24
CA ARG A 223 -3.81 -15.15 2.51
C ARG A 223 -2.83 -14.10 3.01
N ILE A 224 -2.92 -13.73 4.28
CA ILE A 224 -1.98 -12.81 4.93
C ILE A 224 -1.14 -13.58 5.95
N ILE A 225 0.14 -13.33 5.96
CA ILE A 225 1.08 -13.86 6.96
C ILE A 225 1.70 -12.69 7.70
N GLU A 226 1.55 -12.68 9.02
CA GLU A 226 2.16 -11.69 9.89
C GLU A 226 3.40 -12.26 10.55
N LEU A 227 4.54 -11.57 10.40
CA LEU A 227 5.77 -11.84 11.12
C LEU A 227 5.86 -10.90 12.33
N ASP A 228 5.58 -11.44 13.51
CA ASP A 228 5.64 -10.71 14.77
C ASP A 228 6.57 -11.42 15.76
N ARG A 229 7.60 -10.71 16.25
CA ARG A 229 8.57 -11.19 17.24
C ARG A 229 9.16 -12.57 16.94
N GLY A 230 9.50 -12.80 15.67
CA GLY A 230 10.08 -14.05 15.20
C GLY A 230 9.10 -15.20 15.03
N LYS A 231 7.79 -14.99 15.25
CA LYS A 231 6.72 -15.96 15.02
C LYS A 231 5.92 -15.59 13.78
N LEU A 232 5.36 -16.61 13.10
CA LEU A 232 4.44 -16.43 11.98
C LEU A 232 3.00 -16.70 12.42
N PHE A 233 2.11 -15.79 12.04
CA PHE A 233 0.68 -15.96 12.18
C PHE A 233 0.06 -15.94 10.78
N SER A 234 -0.69 -16.97 10.42
CA SER A 234 -1.33 -17.09 9.11
C SER A 234 -2.83 -16.84 9.22
N TYR A 235 -3.34 -16.03 8.31
CA TYR A 235 -4.75 -15.65 8.23
C TYR A 235 -5.23 -15.91 6.80
N ASP A 236 -6.20 -16.80 6.65
CA ASP A 236 -6.86 -17.02 5.37
C ASP A 236 -7.87 -15.91 5.13
N GLY A 237 -7.73 -15.22 4.00
CA GLY A 237 -8.50 -14.05 3.60
C GLY A 237 -7.61 -12.89 3.15
N ASN A 238 -8.26 -11.78 2.79
CA ASN A 238 -7.64 -10.54 2.40
C ASN A 238 -7.21 -9.68 3.62
N TYR A 239 -6.78 -8.44 3.36
CA TYR A 239 -6.30 -7.55 4.42
C TYR A 239 -7.40 -7.16 5.42
N SER A 240 -8.64 -6.97 4.97
CA SER A 240 -9.78 -6.65 5.84
C SER A 240 -10.07 -7.79 6.83
N VAL A 241 -10.13 -9.03 6.36
CA VAL A 241 -10.31 -10.23 7.22
C VAL A 241 -9.14 -10.41 8.20
N PHE A 242 -7.91 -10.11 7.74
CA PHE A 242 -6.74 -10.11 8.62
C PHE A 242 -6.91 -9.14 9.80
N LEU A 243 -7.37 -7.90 9.55
CA LEU A 243 -7.55 -6.90 10.61
C LEU A 243 -8.54 -7.38 11.67
N GLU A 244 -9.67 -7.93 11.27
CA GLU A 244 -10.68 -8.48 12.19
C GLU A 244 -10.09 -9.58 13.08
N LYS A 245 -9.46 -10.58 12.45
CA LYS A 245 -8.84 -11.71 13.17
C LYS A 245 -7.67 -11.28 14.05
N LYS A 246 -6.91 -10.25 13.64
CA LYS A 246 -5.83 -9.68 14.46
C LYS A 246 -6.38 -9.01 15.72
N ILE A 247 -7.46 -8.24 15.61
CA ILE A 247 -8.13 -7.61 16.77
C ILE A 247 -8.62 -8.69 17.75
N GLU A 248 -9.26 -9.74 17.25
CA GLU A 248 -9.70 -10.87 18.09
C GLU A 248 -8.53 -11.55 18.80
N ARG A 249 -7.43 -11.83 18.08
CA ARG A 249 -6.21 -12.41 18.67
C ARG A 249 -5.66 -11.55 19.79
N LEU A 250 -5.49 -10.24 19.54
CA LEU A 250 -4.97 -9.29 20.53
C LEU A 250 -5.88 -9.19 21.76
N ALA A 251 -7.19 -9.22 21.59
CA ALA A 251 -8.15 -9.22 22.69
C ALA A 251 -8.02 -10.50 23.54
N LEU A 252 -7.88 -11.65 22.90
CA LEU A 252 -7.66 -12.93 23.59
C LEU A 252 -6.32 -12.94 24.35
N GLU A 253 -5.23 -12.51 23.72
CA GLU A 253 -3.91 -12.39 24.36
C GLU A 253 -3.95 -11.45 25.57
N SER A 254 -4.61 -10.29 25.45
CA SER A 254 -4.81 -9.34 26.56
C SER A 254 -5.59 -9.96 27.72
N SER A 255 -6.67 -10.68 27.43
CA SER A 255 -7.47 -11.36 28.44
C SER A 255 -6.68 -12.46 29.15
N MET A 256 -5.89 -13.25 28.39
CA MET A 256 -5.03 -14.29 28.96
C MET A 256 -3.93 -13.70 29.86
N GLU A 257 -3.30 -12.59 29.42
CA GLU A 257 -2.28 -11.89 30.22
C GLU A 257 -2.89 -11.31 31.52
N GLN A 258 -4.08 -10.74 31.45
CA GLN A 258 -4.75 -10.24 32.64
C GLN A 258 -5.06 -11.37 33.65
N LYS A 259 -5.49 -12.53 33.15
CA LYS A 259 -5.70 -13.73 33.99
C LYS A 259 -4.37 -14.21 34.59
N ARG A 260 -3.27 -14.24 33.79
CA ARG A 260 -1.94 -14.61 34.25
C ARG A 260 -1.43 -13.67 35.34
N GLN A 261 -1.57 -12.34 35.17
CA GLN A 261 -1.16 -11.36 36.17
C GLN A 261 -1.95 -11.51 37.47
N ASN A 262 -3.24 -11.77 37.39
CA ASN A 262 -4.06 -12.02 38.57
C ASN A 262 -3.61 -13.31 39.30
N LEU A 263 -3.25 -14.35 38.55
CA LEU A 263 -2.70 -15.59 39.11
C LEU A 263 -1.34 -15.32 39.80
N ILE A 264 -0.44 -14.60 39.13
CA ILE A 264 0.87 -14.23 39.70
C ILE A 264 0.67 -13.43 41.00
N ARG A 265 -0.26 -12.46 41.04
CA ARG A 265 -0.56 -11.69 42.26
C ARG A 265 -1.04 -12.58 43.40
N THR A 266 -1.90 -13.55 43.08
CA THR A 266 -2.44 -14.50 44.05
C THR A 266 -1.33 -15.43 44.58
N GLU A 267 -0.49 -15.98 43.69
CA GLU A 267 0.61 -16.84 44.06
C GLU A 267 1.73 -16.08 44.80
N LEU A 268 2.02 -14.83 44.40
CA LEU A 268 2.96 -13.95 45.11
C LEU A 268 2.52 -13.66 46.55
N ALA A 269 1.21 -13.39 46.73
CA ALA A 269 0.64 -13.18 48.06
C ALA A 269 0.77 -14.44 48.95
N TRP A 270 0.65 -15.63 48.35
CA TRP A 270 0.85 -16.90 49.04
C TRP A 270 2.35 -17.12 49.38
N VAL A 271 3.27 -16.85 48.46
CA VAL A 271 4.74 -16.95 48.70
C VAL A 271 5.16 -15.99 49.83
N ARG A 272 4.68 -14.73 49.84
CA ARG A 272 4.97 -13.71 50.88
C ARG A 272 4.49 -14.08 52.28
N ARG A 273 3.44 -14.92 52.39
CA ARG A 273 2.93 -15.41 53.68
C ARG A 273 3.85 -16.49 54.32
N GLY A 274 5.01 -16.72 53.75
CA GLY A 274 6.02 -17.61 54.34
C GLY A 274 5.82 -19.07 54.03
N ALA A 275 5.47 -19.41 52.80
CA ALA A 275 5.37 -20.76 52.27
C ALA A 275 6.71 -21.51 52.45
N ARG A 276 6.87 -22.29 53.53
CA ARG A 276 8.05 -23.12 53.76
C ARG A 276 7.96 -24.34 52.86
N ALA A 277 8.90 -24.54 51.93
CA ALA A 277 8.96 -25.67 50.99
C ALA A 277 9.28 -26.99 51.68
N ARG A 278 8.43 -27.46 52.61
CA ARG A 278 8.62 -28.72 53.34
C ARG A 278 7.95 -29.94 52.71
N THR A 279 7.05 -29.74 51.77
CA THR A 279 6.32 -30.82 51.08
C THR A 279 6.50 -30.77 49.57
N THR A 280 6.43 -31.92 48.89
CA THR A 280 6.56 -32.05 47.43
C THR A 280 5.55 -31.19 46.67
N LYS A 281 4.31 -31.09 47.20
CA LYS A 281 3.26 -30.24 46.62
C LYS A 281 3.59 -28.73 46.67
N GLN A 282 4.25 -28.29 47.74
CA GLN A 282 4.67 -26.88 47.87
C GLN A 282 5.85 -26.55 46.95
N LYS A 283 6.75 -27.50 46.76
CA LYS A 283 7.88 -27.39 45.83
C LYS A 283 7.39 -27.26 44.38
N ALA A 284 6.45 -28.10 43.98
CA ALA A 284 5.83 -28.04 42.64
C ALA A 284 5.05 -26.74 42.39
N ARG A 285 4.44 -26.15 43.42
CA ARG A 285 3.72 -24.87 43.33
C ARG A 285 4.70 -23.69 43.20
N LEU A 286 5.83 -23.70 43.91
CA LEU A 286 6.89 -22.72 43.76
C LEU A 286 7.50 -22.79 42.35
N GLN A 287 7.75 -24.00 41.85
CA GLN A 287 8.27 -24.20 40.52
C GLN A 287 7.34 -23.67 39.43
N ARG A 288 6.03 -23.93 39.56
CA ARG A 288 5.00 -23.31 38.67
C ARG A 288 4.96 -21.80 38.77
N PHE A 289 5.16 -21.23 39.96
CA PHE A 289 5.22 -19.78 40.14
C PHE A 289 6.44 -19.22 39.43
N ASP A 290 7.62 -19.84 39.55
CA ASP A 290 8.85 -19.43 38.86
C ASP A 290 8.68 -19.55 37.34
N GLU A 291 8.04 -20.62 36.84
CA GLU A 291 7.69 -20.77 35.42
C GLU A 291 6.74 -19.64 34.95
N LEU A 292 5.69 -19.33 35.71
CA LEU A 292 4.74 -18.24 35.41
C LEU A 292 5.40 -16.85 35.43
N VAL A 293 6.39 -16.63 36.27
CA VAL A 293 7.11 -15.33 36.35
C VAL A 293 8.14 -15.23 35.23
N ASN A 294 8.81 -16.32 34.89
CA ASN A 294 9.85 -16.35 33.85
C ASN A 294 9.28 -16.38 32.43
N ASP A 295 8.04 -16.87 32.25
CA ASP A 295 7.30 -16.78 31.00
C ASP A 295 6.73 -15.34 30.84
N VAL A 296 7.61 -14.38 30.58
CA VAL A 296 7.23 -12.98 30.40
C VAL A 296 6.74 -12.79 28.97
N PRO A 297 5.43 -12.69 28.71
CA PRO A 297 4.97 -12.22 27.41
C PRO A 297 5.41 -10.75 27.28
N THR A 298 6.06 -10.45 26.20
CA THR A 298 6.45 -9.08 25.84
C THR A 298 5.22 -8.28 25.38
N TYR A 299 4.21 -8.20 26.26
CA TYR A 299 2.98 -7.47 25.92
C TYR A 299 3.18 -6.00 26.25
N ARG A 300 3.15 -5.13 25.24
CA ARG A 300 3.01 -3.69 25.43
C ARG A 300 1.54 -3.35 25.62
N LYS A 301 1.22 -2.67 26.72
CA LYS A 301 -0.05 -1.94 26.83
C LYS A 301 0.00 -0.76 25.88
N ASP A 302 -0.55 -0.91 24.70
CA ASP A 302 -0.66 0.15 23.69
C ASP A 302 -1.90 1.05 23.89
N ASN A 303 -2.28 1.34 25.11
CA ASN A 303 -3.30 2.36 25.41
C ASN A 303 -2.61 3.68 25.82
N LEU A 304 -1.81 4.24 24.93
CA LEU A 304 -1.36 5.62 25.08
C LEU A 304 -2.30 6.48 24.23
N GLU A 305 -3.24 7.16 24.87
CA GLU A 305 -4.01 8.24 24.25
C GLU A 305 -3.03 9.23 23.61
N ILE A 306 -3.20 9.48 22.32
CA ILE A 306 -2.33 10.35 21.55
C ILE A 306 -2.91 11.75 21.68
N SER A 307 -2.51 12.51 22.68
CA SER A 307 -2.77 13.95 22.69
C SER A 307 -1.69 14.68 21.88
N THR A 308 -2.11 15.54 20.96
CA THR A 308 -1.22 16.24 20.04
C THR A 308 -0.77 17.59 20.57
N ALA A 309 0.41 18.04 20.14
CA ALA A 309 0.92 19.38 20.46
C ALA A 309 0.04 20.46 19.84
N SER A 310 -0.37 21.46 20.62
CA SER A 310 -1.12 22.60 20.09
C SER A 310 -0.24 23.84 20.04
N SER A 311 0.10 24.32 18.84
CA SER A 311 0.56 25.69 18.67
C SER A 311 -0.58 26.52 18.03
N ARG A 312 -0.82 27.72 18.59
CA ARG A 312 -1.92 28.60 18.15
C ARG A 312 -1.73 29.03 16.70
N LEU A 313 -2.69 28.69 15.85
CA LEU A 313 -2.71 29.11 14.45
C LEU A 313 -3.46 30.44 14.31
N GLY A 314 -2.86 31.42 13.63
CA GLY A 314 -3.47 32.72 13.31
C GLY A 314 -4.61 32.59 12.30
N LYS A 315 -5.24 33.73 11.91
CA LYS A 315 -6.27 33.75 10.84
C LYS A 315 -5.65 33.55 9.45
N LYS A 316 -4.48 34.17 9.23
CA LYS A 316 -3.70 34.02 7.99
C LYS A 316 -2.73 32.87 8.17
N ILE A 317 -2.80 31.90 7.26
CA ILE A 317 -1.97 30.69 7.30
C ILE A 317 -0.97 30.72 6.15
N ILE A 318 -1.35 30.26 4.99
CA ILE A 318 -0.58 30.35 3.76
C ILE A 318 -1.53 30.76 2.65
N GLU A 319 -1.23 31.89 1.99
CA GLU A 319 -1.97 32.37 0.83
C GLU A 319 -1.08 32.26 -0.40
N ILE A 320 -1.56 31.55 -1.40
CA ILE A 320 -0.87 31.29 -2.65
C ILE A 320 -1.48 32.20 -3.70
N HIS A 321 -0.69 33.10 -4.28
CA HIS A 321 -1.15 34.07 -5.25
C HIS A 321 -0.54 33.80 -6.62
N ASN A 322 -1.33 33.18 -7.49
CA ASN A 322 -1.04 32.97 -8.93
C ASN A 322 0.38 32.43 -9.20
N ILE A 323 0.81 31.42 -8.42
CA ILE A 323 2.14 30.85 -8.59
C ILE A 323 2.24 30.02 -9.87
N SER A 324 3.35 30.19 -10.58
CA SER A 324 3.72 29.35 -11.72
C SER A 324 5.18 28.90 -11.59
N LYS A 325 5.47 27.69 -12.10
CA LYS A 325 6.82 27.10 -12.10
C LYS A 325 7.02 26.24 -13.33
N SER A 326 8.18 26.43 -14.00
CA SER A 326 8.59 25.63 -15.14
C SER A 326 10.05 25.17 -14.99
N PHE A 327 10.38 24.05 -15.61
CA PHE A 327 11.75 23.59 -15.77
C PHE A 327 12.02 23.32 -17.27
N GLY A 328 12.81 24.19 -17.88
CA GLY A 328 12.95 24.23 -19.34
C GLY A 328 11.58 24.46 -20.00
N ASP A 329 11.21 23.64 -20.95
CA ASP A 329 9.93 23.74 -21.67
C ASP A 329 8.75 23.12 -20.91
N LYS A 330 9.01 22.40 -19.80
CA LYS A 330 7.97 21.71 -19.04
C LYS A 330 7.36 22.62 -17.98
N LYS A 331 6.09 22.99 -18.17
CA LYS A 331 5.29 23.67 -17.13
C LYS A 331 4.91 22.68 -16.05
N ILE A 332 5.25 22.99 -14.80
CA ILE A 332 5.02 22.13 -13.63
C ILE A 332 3.84 22.65 -12.80
N ILE A 333 3.73 23.96 -12.64
CA ILE A 333 2.61 24.61 -11.97
C ILE A 333 2.21 25.78 -12.84
N ASN A 334 0.92 25.91 -13.10
CA ASN A 334 0.36 26.95 -13.94
C ASN A 334 -0.73 27.70 -13.17
N ASN A 335 -0.40 28.92 -12.75
CA ASN A 335 -1.32 29.88 -12.15
C ASN A 335 -2.15 29.32 -10.98
N LEU A 336 -1.50 28.66 -10.00
CA LEU A 336 -2.19 28.16 -8.81
C LEU A 336 -2.50 29.31 -7.85
N GLU A 337 -3.78 29.46 -7.48
CA GLU A 337 -4.27 30.39 -6.48
C GLU A 337 -5.06 29.64 -5.41
N TYR A 338 -4.69 29.79 -4.13
CA TYR A 338 -5.38 29.15 -3.03
C TYR A 338 -5.03 29.79 -1.68
N ALA A 339 -6.02 29.93 -0.80
CA ALA A 339 -5.82 30.35 0.58
C ALA A 339 -6.14 29.20 1.54
N LEU A 340 -5.17 28.78 2.34
CA LEU A 340 -5.35 27.68 3.27
C LEU A 340 -6.24 28.08 4.46
N SER A 341 -7.17 27.20 4.79
CA SER A 341 -8.01 27.28 6.00
C SER A 341 -7.41 26.44 7.14
N ARG A 342 -7.84 26.69 8.40
CA ARG A 342 -7.32 25.98 9.57
C ARG A 342 -7.60 24.49 9.59
N THR A 343 -8.63 24.05 8.91
CA THR A 343 -9.11 22.69 8.87
C THR A 343 -8.71 21.96 7.60
N ASP A 344 -7.86 22.57 6.77
CA ASP A 344 -7.47 21.97 5.50
C ASP A 344 -6.55 20.77 5.71
N ARG A 345 -6.97 19.66 5.12
CA ARG A 345 -6.24 18.41 5.02
C ARG A 345 -6.18 18.02 3.55
N ILE A 346 -5.08 18.41 2.90
CA ILE A 346 -4.96 18.41 1.44
C ILE A 346 -4.11 17.21 1.00
N GLY A 347 -4.69 16.36 0.16
CA GLY A 347 -3.97 15.30 -0.54
C GLY A 347 -3.56 15.76 -1.94
N ILE A 348 -2.28 15.70 -2.27
CA ILE A 348 -1.77 16.03 -3.60
C ILE A 348 -1.54 14.74 -4.36
N ILE A 349 -2.24 14.58 -5.49
CA ILE A 349 -2.19 13.39 -6.33
C ILE A 349 -1.81 13.71 -7.77
N GLY A 350 -1.35 12.72 -8.51
CA GLY A 350 -0.97 12.83 -9.92
C GLY A 350 0.18 11.92 -10.30
N LYS A 351 0.45 11.77 -11.59
CA LYS A 351 1.52 10.90 -12.11
C LYS A 351 2.89 11.32 -11.62
N ASN A 352 3.82 10.38 -11.59
CA ASN A 352 5.19 10.67 -11.20
C ASN A 352 5.85 11.67 -12.16
N GLY A 353 6.64 12.61 -11.61
CA GLY A 353 7.31 13.65 -12.37
C GLY A 353 6.42 14.81 -12.84
N MET A 354 5.18 14.93 -12.31
CA MET A 354 4.29 16.09 -12.59
C MET A 354 4.57 17.31 -11.71
N GLY A 355 5.40 17.18 -10.65
CA GLY A 355 5.79 18.32 -9.83
C GLY A 355 5.17 18.37 -8.44
N LYS A 356 4.64 17.26 -7.91
CA LYS A 356 4.07 17.18 -6.57
C LYS A 356 5.06 17.66 -5.50
N SER A 357 6.26 17.08 -5.46
CA SER A 357 7.33 17.49 -4.53
C SER A 357 7.85 18.92 -4.80
N THR A 358 7.73 19.40 -6.04
CA THR A 358 8.05 20.79 -6.38
C THR A 358 7.12 21.75 -5.66
N LEU A 359 5.81 21.46 -5.61
CA LEU A 359 4.83 22.27 -4.88
C LEU A 359 5.14 22.26 -3.36
N ILE A 360 5.42 21.10 -2.77
CA ILE A 360 5.86 21.01 -1.36
C ILE A 360 7.11 21.86 -1.10
N ASN A 361 8.11 21.81 -1.98
CA ASN A 361 9.35 22.60 -1.82
C ASN A 361 9.11 24.11 -1.96
N ILE A 362 8.15 24.52 -2.80
CA ILE A 362 7.74 25.95 -2.91
C ILE A 362 7.02 26.38 -1.63
N LEU A 363 6.08 25.58 -1.11
CA LEU A 363 5.37 25.86 0.15
C LEU A 363 6.32 25.91 1.35
N ASN A 364 7.35 25.07 1.36
CA ASN A 364 8.38 25.06 2.39
C ASN A 364 9.44 26.17 2.25
N GLY A 365 9.35 26.99 1.20
CA GLY A 365 10.30 28.07 0.93
C GLY A 365 11.69 27.64 0.41
N LYS A 366 11.91 26.34 0.14
CA LYS A 366 13.17 25.82 -0.43
C LYS A 366 13.34 26.20 -1.90
N LEU A 367 12.24 26.39 -2.62
CA LEU A 367 12.23 26.73 -4.04
C LEU A 367 11.35 27.96 -4.27
N LYS A 368 11.82 28.91 -5.08
CA LYS A 368 11.03 30.10 -5.46
C LYS A 368 10.19 29.81 -6.71
N PRO A 369 8.94 30.27 -6.77
CA PRO A 369 8.14 30.25 -8.00
C PRO A 369 8.77 31.19 -9.05
N ASP A 370 8.45 30.98 -10.31
CA ASP A 370 8.90 31.83 -11.41
C ASP A 370 8.03 33.09 -11.54
N SER A 371 6.73 32.98 -11.21
CA SER A 371 5.78 34.08 -11.08
C SER A 371 4.83 33.84 -9.92
N GLY A 372 4.18 34.93 -9.46
CA GLY A 372 3.36 34.90 -8.26
C GLY A 372 4.18 34.97 -6.98
N HIS A 373 3.51 34.85 -5.83
CA HIS A 373 4.15 34.86 -4.50
C HIS A 373 3.32 34.09 -3.49
N ILE A 374 3.96 33.73 -2.40
CA ILE A 374 3.32 33.06 -1.26
C ILE A 374 3.47 33.94 -0.04
N GLU A 375 2.37 34.17 0.66
CA GLU A 375 2.34 34.86 1.92
C GLU A 375 2.12 33.87 3.07
N ILE A 376 3.07 33.84 4.01
CA ILE A 376 3.03 32.93 5.17
C ILE A 376 2.73 33.75 6.40
N GLY A 377 1.74 33.34 7.21
CA GLY A 377 1.37 34.02 8.44
C GLY A 377 2.47 33.94 9.50
N GLU A 378 2.63 35.00 10.30
CA GLU A 378 3.69 35.11 11.33
C GLU A 378 3.67 33.98 12.39
N THR A 379 2.50 33.39 12.65
CA THR A 379 2.34 32.29 13.63
C THR A 379 2.55 30.92 13.06
N VAL A 380 2.83 30.81 11.76
CA VAL A 380 2.97 29.54 11.06
C VAL A 380 4.32 28.92 11.38
N LYS A 381 4.28 27.66 11.85
CA LYS A 381 5.44 26.79 12.03
C LYS A 381 5.29 25.59 11.10
N ILE A 382 6.09 25.56 10.05
CA ILE A 382 6.05 24.48 9.06
C ILE A 382 6.95 23.34 9.54
N GLY A 383 6.38 22.14 9.66
CA GLY A 383 7.10 20.88 9.75
C GLY A 383 7.09 20.20 8.39
N CYS A 384 8.27 19.96 7.82
CA CYS A 384 8.38 19.33 6.51
C CYS A 384 9.07 17.97 6.64
N PHE A 385 8.37 16.91 6.22
CA PHE A 385 8.91 15.58 6.05
C PHE A 385 9.14 15.32 4.57
N SER A 386 10.38 15.18 4.16
CA SER A 386 10.80 14.98 2.76
C SER A 386 11.46 13.61 2.58
N GLN A 387 11.63 13.21 1.31
CA GLN A 387 12.29 11.93 0.97
C GLN A 387 13.79 11.92 1.26
N ASP A 388 14.41 13.08 1.49
CA ASP A 388 15.86 13.21 1.63
C ASP A 388 16.31 13.08 3.09
N ASP A 389 16.96 11.97 3.42
CA ASP A 389 17.53 11.66 4.74
C ASP A 389 19.01 12.04 4.87
N SER A 390 19.60 12.70 3.86
CA SER A 390 21.05 12.99 3.77
C SER A 390 21.58 13.87 4.90
N HIS A 391 20.72 14.53 5.65
CA HIS A 391 21.07 15.44 6.73
C HIS A 391 21.21 14.78 8.12
N MET A 392 20.99 13.45 8.23
CA MET A 392 21.11 12.75 9.50
C MET A 392 22.56 12.52 9.90
N ASN A 393 22.92 12.93 11.12
CA ASN A 393 24.19 12.54 11.72
C ASN A 393 24.14 11.07 12.19
N LEU A 394 24.78 10.19 11.44
CA LEU A 394 24.74 8.74 11.65
C LEU A 394 25.41 8.28 12.97
N ASP A 395 26.27 9.10 13.56
CA ASP A 395 27.00 8.78 14.79
C ASP A 395 26.23 9.15 16.07
N MET A 396 25.11 9.86 15.95
CA MET A 396 24.22 10.16 17.07
C MET A 396 23.39 8.95 17.48
N ARG A 397 22.93 8.97 18.75
CA ARG A 397 21.87 8.05 19.21
C ARG A 397 20.52 8.54 18.73
N ALA A 398 19.58 7.61 18.53
CA ALA A 398 18.24 7.94 18.07
C ALA A 398 17.55 8.97 18.97
N ILE A 399 17.61 8.79 20.29
CA ILE A 399 17.00 9.71 21.25
C ILE A 399 17.63 11.12 21.22
N ASP A 400 18.94 11.19 21.05
CA ASP A 400 19.66 12.47 21.03
C ASP A 400 19.30 13.28 19.79
N TYR A 401 19.13 12.62 18.64
CA TYR A 401 18.68 13.23 17.40
C TYR A 401 17.27 13.84 17.49
N VAL A 402 16.38 13.22 18.26
CA VAL A 402 15.04 13.75 18.53
C VAL A 402 15.10 14.91 19.51
N LYS A 403 15.91 14.81 20.58
CA LYS A 403 16.08 15.84 21.59
C LYS A 403 16.77 17.11 21.10
N GLU A 404 17.53 17.05 20.00
CA GLU A 404 18.07 18.29 19.38
C GLU A 404 16.98 19.30 19.04
N VAL A 405 15.76 18.86 18.73
CA VAL A 405 14.64 19.74 18.41
C VAL A 405 13.91 20.17 19.68
N SER A 406 13.54 19.21 20.53
CA SER A 406 12.88 19.49 21.80
C SER A 406 12.96 18.29 22.75
N ASP A 407 13.14 18.54 24.05
CA ASP A 407 13.07 17.51 25.07
C ASP A 407 11.64 17.02 25.35
N TYR A 408 10.65 17.88 25.15
CA TYR A 408 9.23 17.58 25.31
C TYR A 408 8.37 18.45 24.40
N ILE A 409 7.15 17.99 24.13
CA ILE A 409 6.08 18.76 23.48
C ILE A 409 4.94 18.97 24.49
N GLU A 410 4.29 20.14 24.42
CA GLU A 410 3.08 20.41 25.21
C GLU A 410 1.84 20.08 24.37
N THR A 411 0.94 19.28 24.95
CA THR A 411 -0.34 18.92 24.33
C THR A 411 -1.37 20.02 24.54
N SER A 412 -2.50 19.94 23.82
CA SER A 412 -3.64 20.85 23.98
C SER A 412 -4.15 20.93 25.42
N ASP A 413 -4.00 19.85 26.18
CA ASP A 413 -4.45 19.70 27.57
C ASP A 413 -3.40 20.16 28.58
N GLY A 414 -2.28 20.74 28.12
CA GLY A 414 -1.19 21.20 28.97
C GLY A 414 -0.29 20.09 29.55
N GLN A 415 -0.46 18.84 29.10
CA GLN A 415 0.43 17.75 29.48
C GLN A 415 1.73 17.81 28.68
N LYS A 416 2.84 17.37 29.31
CA LYS A 416 4.15 17.29 28.65
C LYS A 416 4.45 15.88 28.23
N ILE A 417 4.66 15.66 26.93
CA ILE A 417 5.11 14.39 26.37
C ILE A 417 6.60 14.50 26.10
N THR A 418 7.40 13.68 26.76
CA THR A 418 8.85 13.65 26.56
C THR A 418 9.26 13.02 25.24
N ALA A 419 10.45 13.35 24.75
CA ALA A 419 11.03 12.73 23.55
C ALA A 419 11.08 11.20 23.66
N SER A 420 11.36 10.64 24.85
CA SER A 420 11.36 9.19 25.06
C SER A 420 9.97 8.57 24.92
N GLN A 421 8.94 9.20 25.49
CA GLN A 421 7.54 8.73 25.32
C GLN A 421 7.09 8.82 23.86
N MET A 422 7.50 9.87 23.16
CA MET A 422 7.19 10.01 21.73
C MET A 422 7.92 8.96 20.89
N CYS A 423 9.18 8.64 21.22
CA CYS A 423 9.91 7.52 20.64
C CYS A 423 9.18 6.19 20.85
N GLU A 424 8.68 5.91 22.05
CA GLU A 424 7.91 4.70 22.36
C GLU A 424 6.62 4.61 21.56
N ARG A 425 5.90 5.73 21.40
CA ARG A 425 4.68 5.80 20.56
C ARG A 425 4.96 5.43 19.11
N PHE A 426 6.13 5.80 18.59
CA PHE A 426 6.58 5.47 17.24
C PHE A 426 7.47 4.22 17.20
N LEU A 427 7.25 3.27 18.12
CA LEU A 427 7.86 1.94 18.14
C LEU A 427 9.40 1.93 18.30
N PHE A 428 9.97 2.96 18.93
CA PHE A 428 11.35 2.94 19.40
C PHE A 428 11.37 2.54 20.86
N ASP A 429 11.67 1.28 21.15
CA ASP A 429 11.82 0.80 22.51
C ASP A 429 13.06 1.38 23.19
N GLY A 430 13.18 1.15 24.51
CA GLY A 430 14.29 1.71 25.29
C GLY A 430 15.68 1.34 24.76
N THR A 431 15.85 0.15 24.16
CA THR A 431 17.12 -0.29 23.56
C THR A 431 17.39 0.42 22.24
N MET A 432 16.37 0.56 21.41
CA MET A 432 16.45 1.25 20.12
C MET A 432 16.71 2.75 20.28
N GLN A 433 16.14 3.40 21.31
CA GLN A 433 16.36 4.83 21.60
C GLN A 433 17.83 5.16 21.81
N TYR A 434 18.59 4.27 22.45
CA TYR A 434 20.02 4.46 22.72
C TYR A 434 20.95 3.89 21.65
N THR A 435 20.39 3.30 20.58
CA THR A 435 21.16 2.79 19.45
C THR A 435 21.62 3.91 18.54
N HIS A 436 22.85 3.82 17.99
CA HIS A 436 23.34 4.78 16.99
C HIS A 436 22.57 4.67 15.68
N ILE A 437 22.26 5.80 15.04
CA ILE A 437 21.47 5.89 13.82
C ILE A 437 22.05 5.04 12.68
N ARG A 438 23.39 4.92 12.59
CA ARG A 438 24.05 4.07 11.59
C ARG A 438 23.65 2.58 11.64
N LYS A 439 23.20 2.09 12.82
CA LYS A 439 22.77 0.71 13.02
C LYS A 439 21.28 0.49 12.73
N LEU A 440 20.54 1.56 12.51
CA LEU A 440 19.12 1.50 12.17
C LEU A 440 18.93 1.13 10.69
N SER A 441 17.89 0.37 10.40
CA SER A 441 17.44 0.10 9.03
C SER A 441 16.93 1.37 8.33
N GLY A 442 16.78 1.34 7.00
CA GLY A 442 16.26 2.49 6.24
C GLY A 442 14.88 2.94 6.74
N GLY A 443 13.94 2.02 6.91
CA GLY A 443 12.61 2.33 7.43
C GLY A 443 12.62 2.86 8.88
N GLU A 444 13.51 2.36 9.75
CA GLU A 444 13.68 2.88 11.10
C GLU A 444 14.25 4.30 11.09
N ARG A 445 15.22 4.61 10.23
CA ARG A 445 15.75 5.99 10.07
C ARG A 445 14.65 6.94 9.59
N ARG A 446 13.86 6.51 8.61
CA ARG A 446 12.76 7.31 8.08
C ARG A 446 11.70 7.59 9.13
N ARG A 447 11.33 6.60 9.93
CA ARG A 447 10.46 6.74 11.10
C ARG A 447 11.03 7.71 12.14
N LEU A 448 12.34 7.66 12.39
CA LEU A 448 13.02 8.58 13.28
C LEU A 448 13.00 10.03 12.77
N HIS A 449 13.16 10.23 11.46
CA HIS A 449 13.06 11.54 10.81
C HIS A 449 11.64 12.13 10.91
N LEU A 450 10.63 11.29 10.69
CA LEU A 450 9.23 11.68 10.89
C LEU A 450 9.00 12.14 12.33
N LEU A 451 9.44 11.34 13.30
CA LEU A 451 9.33 11.66 14.72
C LEU A 451 9.98 13.00 15.07
N ARG A 452 11.19 13.27 14.57
CA ARG A 452 11.87 14.56 14.73
C ARG A 452 11.03 15.73 14.19
N THR A 453 10.41 15.55 13.03
CA THR A 453 9.53 16.56 12.43
C THR A 453 8.32 16.84 13.32
N LEU A 454 7.70 15.82 13.89
CA LEU A 454 6.56 15.97 14.80
C LEU A 454 6.96 16.64 16.14
N MET A 455 8.18 16.36 16.65
CA MET A 455 8.72 16.97 17.87
C MET A 455 9.00 18.47 17.73
N SER A 456 9.05 19.03 16.53
CA SER A 456 9.14 20.48 16.32
C SER A 456 7.86 21.23 16.67
N ALA A 457 6.79 20.52 17.06
CA ALA A 457 5.45 21.05 17.35
C ALA A 457 4.94 22.00 16.24
N PRO A 458 4.91 21.54 14.97
CA PRO A 458 4.43 22.35 13.87
C PRO A 458 2.92 22.59 13.98
N ASN A 459 2.41 23.62 13.27
CA ASN A 459 0.98 23.83 13.06
C ASN A 459 0.57 23.74 11.60
N VAL A 460 1.56 23.57 10.71
CA VAL A 460 1.40 23.19 9.30
C VAL A 460 2.35 22.04 9.01
N LEU A 461 1.82 20.90 8.63
CA LEU A 461 2.60 19.72 8.24
C LEU A 461 2.62 19.56 6.73
N LEU A 462 3.83 19.49 6.17
CA LEU A 462 4.07 19.14 4.76
C LEU A 462 4.69 17.74 4.72
N LEU A 463 3.99 16.78 4.16
CA LEU A 463 4.40 15.38 4.10
C LEU A 463 4.60 14.97 2.63
N ASP A 464 5.84 14.67 2.24
CA ASP A 464 6.16 14.22 0.88
C ASP A 464 6.41 12.71 0.88
N GLU A 465 5.44 11.94 0.39
CA GLU A 465 5.42 10.48 0.36
C GLU A 465 5.72 9.85 1.73
N PRO A 466 4.95 10.19 2.79
CA PRO A 466 5.21 9.68 4.13
C PRO A 466 4.97 8.17 4.24
N THR A 467 4.19 7.61 3.32
CA THR A 467 3.80 6.19 3.32
C THR A 467 4.89 5.28 2.75
N ASN A 468 5.82 5.80 1.96
CA ASN A 468 6.92 5.01 1.43
C ASN A 468 7.88 4.57 2.54
N ASP A 469 8.28 3.30 2.51
CA ASP A 469 9.23 2.67 3.45
C ASP A 469 8.80 2.65 4.94
N LEU A 470 7.59 3.13 5.28
CA LEU A 470 7.01 2.95 6.62
C LEU A 470 6.16 1.68 6.66
N ASP A 471 6.28 0.91 7.74
CA ASP A 471 5.42 -0.25 7.95
C ASP A 471 3.98 0.15 8.35
N ILE A 472 3.04 -0.77 8.14
CA ILE A 472 1.60 -0.55 8.37
C ILE A 472 1.33 -0.11 9.81
N GLU A 473 2.08 -0.62 10.80
CA GLU A 473 1.88 -0.24 12.20
C GLU A 473 2.34 1.20 12.47
N THR A 474 3.46 1.61 11.89
CA THR A 474 3.92 3.01 11.93
C THR A 474 2.95 3.93 11.20
N LEU A 475 2.40 3.50 10.06
CA LEU A 475 1.38 4.27 9.34
C LEU A 475 0.12 4.46 10.17
N ASN A 476 -0.37 3.43 10.86
CA ASN A 476 -1.51 3.55 11.76
C ASN A 476 -1.22 4.58 12.89
N ARG A 477 -0.02 4.56 13.48
CA ARG A 477 0.37 5.55 14.51
C ARG A 477 0.45 6.98 13.95
N LEU A 478 0.92 7.13 12.72
CA LEU A 478 0.92 8.43 12.04
C LEU A 478 -0.51 8.92 11.77
N GLU A 479 -1.37 8.05 11.28
CA GLU A 479 -2.78 8.36 11.03
C GLU A 479 -3.49 8.77 12.33
N ASP A 480 -3.34 8.00 13.41
CA ASP A 480 -3.90 8.32 14.72
C ASP A 480 -3.40 9.70 15.22
N TYR A 481 -2.10 10.00 15.02
CA TYR A 481 -1.55 11.31 15.35
C TYR A 481 -2.17 12.43 14.50
N LEU A 482 -2.34 12.20 13.19
CA LEU A 482 -2.89 13.19 12.26
C LEU A 482 -4.39 13.41 12.49
N ASP A 483 -5.14 12.41 12.91
CA ASP A 483 -6.57 12.55 13.24
C ASP A 483 -6.78 13.57 14.36
N GLU A 484 -5.91 13.57 15.38
CA GLU A 484 -5.96 14.50 16.50
C GLU A 484 -5.20 15.81 16.25
N PHE A 485 -4.44 15.90 15.15
CA PHE A 485 -3.62 17.08 14.86
C PHE A 485 -4.49 18.32 14.54
N PRO A 486 -4.40 19.42 15.33
CA PRO A 486 -5.30 20.57 15.19
C PRO A 486 -4.89 21.55 14.09
N GLY A 487 -3.82 21.25 13.34
CA GLY A 487 -3.24 22.11 12.30
C GLY A 487 -3.59 21.66 10.88
N VAL A 488 -3.00 22.37 9.92
CA VAL A 488 -3.13 22.07 8.48
C VAL A 488 -2.19 20.94 8.10
N VAL A 489 -2.70 20.01 7.30
CA VAL A 489 -1.91 18.90 6.73
C VAL A 489 -1.95 18.99 5.22
N ILE A 490 -0.78 18.99 4.59
CA ILE A 490 -0.64 18.87 3.13
C ILE A 490 0.25 17.66 2.87
N CYS A 491 -0.29 16.64 2.22
CA CYS A 491 0.45 15.42 1.95
C CYS A 491 0.46 15.05 0.46
N VAL A 492 1.60 14.64 -0.02
CA VAL A 492 1.75 13.91 -1.28
C VAL A 492 1.76 12.43 -0.91
N SER A 493 0.85 11.64 -1.41
CA SER A 493 0.85 10.19 -1.20
C SER A 493 0.22 9.44 -2.37
N HIS A 494 0.66 8.21 -2.55
CA HIS A 494 0.04 7.22 -3.43
C HIS A 494 -0.79 6.18 -2.65
N ASP A 495 -0.73 6.20 -1.33
CA ASP A 495 -1.55 5.35 -0.45
C ASP A 495 -2.99 5.91 -0.38
N ARG A 496 -3.91 5.20 -1.02
CA ARG A 496 -5.33 5.57 -1.10
C ARG A 496 -6.00 5.53 0.26
N TYR A 497 -5.68 4.53 1.08
CA TYR A 497 -6.23 4.39 2.41
C TYR A 497 -5.85 5.57 3.30
N PHE A 498 -4.57 5.98 3.24
CA PHE A 498 -4.07 7.15 3.95
C PHE A 498 -4.78 8.44 3.49
N LEU A 499 -4.94 8.63 2.17
CA LEU A 499 -5.62 9.80 1.61
C LEU A 499 -7.11 9.84 1.99
N ASP A 500 -7.80 8.69 1.96
CA ASP A 500 -9.21 8.59 2.34
C ASP A 500 -9.45 8.92 3.82
N ARG A 501 -8.56 8.47 4.69
CA ARG A 501 -8.68 8.71 6.12
C ARG A 501 -8.35 10.16 6.52
N ILE A 502 -7.28 10.72 5.94
CA ILE A 502 -6.71 11.98 6.42
C ILE A 502 -7.21 13.20 5.66
N CYS A 503 -7.45 13.09 4.34
CA CYS A 503 -7.70 14.26 3.49
C CYS A 503 -9.19 14.59 3.37
N ASN A 504 -9.48 15.89 3.39
CA ASN A 504 -10.81 16.45 3.09
C ASN A 504 -10.83 17.27 1.80
N LYS A 505 -9.67 17.42 1.15
CA LYS A 505 -9.52 18.04 -0.16
C LYS A 505 -8.44 17.36 -0.96
N ILE A 506 -8.62 17.28 -2.28
CA ILE A 506 -7.67 16.67 -3.20
C ILE A 506 -7.21 17.72 -4.23
N PHE A 507 -5.88 17.89 -4.34
CA PHE A 507 -5.24 18.67 -5.40
C PHE A 507 -4.74 17.69 -6.46
N ALA A 508 -5.47 17.59 -7.56
CA ALA A 508 -5.18 16.66 -8.64
C ALA A 508 -4.38 17.34 -9.75
N TYR A 509 -3.19 16.81 -10.05
CA TYR A 509 -2.41 17.22 -11.23
C TYR A 509 -2.96 16.53 -12.48
N GLU A 510 -3.61 17.28 -13.37
CA GLU A 510 -4.28 16.74 -14.57
C GLU A 510 -3.48 16.98 -15.87
N GLY A 511 -2.25 17.46 -15.77
CA GLY A 511 -1.34 17.70 -16.89
C GLY A 511 -1.12 19.18 -17.19
N LEU A 512 -0.08 19.48 -17.97
CA LEU A 512 0.34 20.84 -18.36
C LEU A 512 0.49 21.84 -17.19
N GLY A 513 0.72 21.33 -15.98
CA GLY A 513 0.87 22.13 -14.76
C GLY A 513 -0.46 22.58 -14.13
N ASN A 514 -1.59 22.15 -14.67
CA ASN A 514 -2.89 22.48 -14.08
C ASN A 514 -3.17 21.61 -12.85
N ILE A 515 -3.60 22.28 -11.78
CA ILE A 515 -3.95 21.63 -10.50
C ILE A 515 -5.41 21.94 -10.24
N ASN A 516 -6.26 20.91 -10.29
CA ASN A 516 -7.67 21.04 -9.97
C ASN A 516 -7.90 20.69 -8.50
N ILE A 517 -8.76 21.44 -7.85
CA ILE A 517 -9.05 21.34 -6.43
C ILE A 517 -10.43 20.71 -6.26
N TYR A 518 -10.47 19.56 -5.58
CA TYR A 518 -11.70 18.85 -5.27
C TYR A 518 -11.92 18.86 -3.76
N THR A 519 -13.16 19.06 -3.35
CA THR A 519 -13.58 18.93 -1.95
C THR A 519 -14.07 17.52 -1.74
N GLY A 520 -13.55 16.85 -0.72
CA GLY A 520 -13.84 15.47 -0.39
C GLY A 520 -12.57 14.62 -0.25
N ASN A 521 -12.74 13.35 0.08
CA ASN A 521 -11.65 12.38 0.19
C ASN A 521 -11.25 11.79 -1.18
N TYR A 522 -10.31 10.84 -1.17
CA TYR A 522 -9.82 10.24 -2.42
C TYR A 522 -10.87 9.38 -3.12
N SER A 523 -11.68 8.63 -2.39
CA SER A 523 -12.76 7.80 -2.95
C SER A 523 -13.84 8.65 -3.63
N GLU A 524 -14.25 9.76 -3.02
CA GLU A 524 -15.18 10.72 -3.61
C GLU A 524 -14.61 11.37 -4.88
N TYR A 525 -13.30 11.68 -4.89
CA TYR A 525 -12.62 12.16 -6.10
C TYR A 525 -12.66 11.14 -7.23
N LEU A 526 -12.46 9.84 -6.94
CA LEU A 526 -12.52 8.78 -7.96
C LEU A 526 -13.91 8.69 -8.58
N VAL A 527 -14.97 8.68 -7.76
CA VAL A 527 -16.37 8.69 -8.24
C VAL A 527 -16.63 9.89 -9.14
N TYR A 528 -16.17 11.08 -8.72
CA TYR A 528 -16.29 12.28 -9.53
C TYR A 528 -15.56 12.16 -10.87
N LYS A 529 -14.32 11.62 -10.88
CA LYS A 529 -13.52 11.42 -12.09
C LYS A 529 -14.17 10.43 -13.06
N GLU A 530 -14.74 9.35 -12.56
CA GLU A 530 -15.45 8.35 -13.37
C GLU A 530 -16.76 8.89 -13.96
N SER A 531 -17.42 9.79 -13.27
CA SER A 531 -18.66 10.44 -13.74
C SER A 531 -18.44 11.49 -14.84
N GLN A 532 -17.21 11.95 -15.06
CA GLN A 532 -16.91 12.89 -16.14
C GLN A 532 -16.81 12.13 -17.48
N PRO A 533 -17.50 12.60 -18.55
CA PRO A 533 -17.33 12.02 -19.88
C PRO A 533 -15.87 12.17 -20.31
N ILE A 534 -15.26 11.06 -20.74
CA ILE A 534 -13.88 11.03 -21.25
C ILE A 534 -13.79 12.04 -22.40
N GLN A 535 -13.15 13.17 -22.14
CA GLN A 535 -12.73 14.07 -23.20
C GLN A 535 -11.58 13.38 -23.93
N ILE A 536 -11.90 12.74 -25.05
CA ILE A 536 -10.90 12.25 -25.99
C ILE A 536 -10.19 13.48 -26.53
N GLU A 537 -8.97 13.75 -26.06
CA GLU A 537 -8.09 14.73 -26.68
C GLU A 537 -7.88 14.29 -28.14
N ASN A 538 -8.49 15.03 -29.05
CA ASN A 538 -8.24 14.91 -30.48
C ASN A 538 -6.78 15.27 -30.75
N ILE A 539 -5.94 14.27 -30.85
CA ILE A 539 -4.62 14.40 -31.48
C ILE A 539 -4.91 14.65 -32.95
N GLU A 540 -4.73 15.89 -33.40
CA GLU A 540 -4.74 16.25 -34.82
C GLU A 540 -3.64 15.49 -35.56
N VAL A 541 -3.99 14.35 -36.11
CA VAL A 541 -3.21 13.68 -37.15
C VAL A 541 -3.64 14.31 -38.46
N LYS A 542 -2.74 15.06 -39.10
CA LYS A 542 -2.94 15.60 -40.46
C LYS A 542 -3.28 14.48 -41.42
N PRO A 543 -4.34 14.60 -42.24
CA PRO A 543 -4.77 13.52 -43.11
C PRO A 543 -3.91 13.41 -44.36
N SER A 544 -3.38 12.22 -44.62
CA SER A 544 -3.00 11.82 -45.98
C SER A 544 -4.22 11.22 -46.66
N SER A 545 -4.52 11.76 -47.82
CA SER A 545 -5.63 11.41 -48.70
C SER A 545 -5.63 9.94 -49.13
N ASN A 546 -6.75 9.22 -48.98
CA ASN A 546 -7.45 8.57 -50.11
C ASN A 546 -8.70 7.80 -49.69
N SER A 547 -9.74 8.06 -50.52
CA SER A 547 -10.90 7.24 -50.90
C SER A 547 -11.99 6.91 -49.88
N VAL A 548 -13.01 7.68 -49.99
CA VAL A 548 -14.48 7.51 -49.91
C VAL A 548 -14.99 6.06 -49.89
N LYS A 549 -15.68 5.69 -48.81
CA LYS A 549 -16.94 4.91 -48.87
C LYS A 549 -17.92 5.49 -47.86
N LYS A 550 -19.05 5.98 -48.39
CA LYS A 550 -20.20 6.47 -47.65
C LYS A 550 -20.84 5.33 -46.88
N GLU A 551 -20.88 5.39 -45.55
CA GLU A 551 -21.85 4.64 -44.75
C GLU A 551 -22.93 5.59 -44.22
N LYS A 552 -24.17 5.12 -44.26
CA LYS A 552 -25.40 5.81 -43.94
C LYS A 552 -25.50 6.15 -42.45
N PRO A 553 -26.19 7.22 -42.07
CA PRO A 553 -26.34 7.61 -40.67
C PRO A 553 -27.19 6.58 -39.91
N LYS A 554 -26.66 6.08 -38.78
CA LYS A 554 -27.42 5.30 -37.81
C LYS A 554 -28.40 6.22 -37.08
N ASN A 555 -29.67 5.88 -37.15
CA ASN A 555 -30.77 6.48 -36.42
C ASN A 555 -30.48 6.58 -34.92
N ASN A 556 -30.58 7.77 -34.36
CA ASN A 556 -30.73 8.01 -32.93
C ASN A 556 -31.99 7.31 -32.43
N LYS A 557 -31.84 6.17 -31.78
CA LYS A 557 -32.93 5.54 -31.04
C LYS A 557 -33.26 6.46 -29.86
N LYS A 558 -34.49 6.98 -29.83
CA LYS A 558 -35.01 7.71 -28.66
C LYS A 558 -34.94 6.77 -27.45
N LEU A 559 -34.23 7.16 -26.40
CA LEU A 559 -34.26 6.45 -25.13
C LEU A 559 -35.71 6.36 -24.66
N LYS A 560 -36.18 5.14 -24.44
CA LYS A 560 -37.48 4.83 -23.85
C LYS A 560 -37.30 3.57 -23.05
N PHE A 561 -38.05 3.44 -21.96
CA PHE A 561 -38.16 2.18 -21.25
C PHE A 561 -38.51 1.03 -22.21
N THR A 562 -37.88 -0.12 -22.05
CA THR A 562 -38.40 -1.36 -22.61
C THR A 562 -39.66 -1.75 -21.87
N PHE A 563 -40.51 -2.58 -22.47
CA PHE A 563 -41.77 -3.02 -21.86
C PHE A 563 -41.55 -3.71 -20.48
N ASN A 564 -40.46 -4.46 -20.36
CA ASN A 564 -40.10 -5.11 -19.08
C ASN A 564 -39.60 -4.12 -18.04
N GLU A 565 -38.79 -3.14 -18.42
CA GLU A 565 -38.31 -2.10 -17.50
C GLU A 565 -39.44 -1.18 -17.02
N GLN A 566 -40.42 -0.88 -17.87
CA GLN A 566 -41.59 -0.09 -17.45
C GLN A 566 -42.44 -0.88 -16.42
N ARG A 567 -42.68 -2.15 -16.64
CA ARG A 567 -43.43 -2.98 -15.70
C ARG A 567 -42.68 -3.14 -14.37
N GLU A 568 -41.36 -3.32 -14.44
CA GLU A 568 -40.51 -3.43 -13.26
C GLU A 568 -40.49 -2.10 -12.47
N PHE A 569 -40.40 -0.97 -13.16
CA PHE A 569 -40.47 0.36 -12.54
C PHE A 569 -41.80 0.60 -11.81
N ASP A 570 -42.90 0.12 -12.37
CA ASP A 570 -44.24 0.28 -11.77
C ASP A 570 -44.45 -0.61 -10.52
N THR A 571 -43.66 -1.67 -10.31
CA THR A 571 -43.84 -2.64 -9.21
C THR A 571 -42.71 -2.69 -8.21
N ILE A 572 -41.56 -2.06 -8.49
CA ILE A 572 -40.34 -2.24 -7.68
C ILE A 572 -40.46 -1.68 -6.26
N ASP A 573 -41.20 -0.59 -6.09
CA ASP A 573 -41.46 0.03 -4.78
C ASP A 573 -42.28 -0.91 -3.88
N ASP A 574 -43.31 -1.57 -4.45
CA ASP A 574 -44.15 -2.54 -3.75
C ASP A 574 -43.34 -3.80 -3.38
N ASP A 575 -42.45 -4.25 -4.30
CA ASP A 575 -41.59 -5.41 -4.06
C ASP A 575 -40.58 -5.15 -2.93
N ILE A 576 -39.97 -3.96 -2.88
CA ILE A 576 -39.06 -3.52 -1.82
C ILE A 576 -39.79 -3.50 -0.48
N ALA A 577 -40.95 -2.84 -0.41
CA ALA A 577 -41.75 -2.77 0.82
C ALA A 577 -42.14 -4.16 1.35
N LEU A 578 -42.47 -5.09 0.45
CA LEU A 578 -42.83 -6.46 0.82
C LEU A 578 -41.65 -7.28 1.37
N LEU A 579 -40.44 -7.03 0.88
CA LEU A 579 -39.22 -7.65 1.38
C LEU A 579 -38.84 -7.06 2.76
N GLU A 580 -38.96 -5.75 2.94
CA GLU A 580 -38.72 -5.09 4.22
C GLU A 580 -39.67 -5.57 5.30
N ASP A 581 -40.97 -5.69 4.98
CA ASP A 581 -41.99 -6.24 5.93
C ASP A 581 -41.66 -7.68 6.33
N LYS A 582 -41.19 -8.52 5.41
CA LYS A 582 -40.77 -9.88 5.71
C LYS A 582 -39.54 -9.92 6.63
N ILE A 583 -38.52 -9.11 6.35
CA ILE A 583 -37.33 -9.02 7.20
C ILE A 583 -37.72 -8.56 8.61
N GLN A 584 -38.56 -7.51 8.71
CA GLN A 584 -39.05 -7.02 9.99
C GLN A 584 -39.84 -8.10 10.76
N SER A 585 -40.67 -8.89 10.06
CA SER A 585 -41.42 -9.98 10.69
C SER A 585 -40.53 -11.10 11.23
N ILE A 586 -39.40 -11.36 10.58
CA ILE A 586 -38.38 -12.31 11.07
C ILE A 586 -37.71 -11.74 12.30
N ASP A 587 -37.31 -10.46 12.30
CA ASP A 587 -36.68 -9.79 13.43
C ASP A 587 -37.57 -9.78 14.68
N ASP A 588 -38.85 -9.48 14.52
CA ASP A 588 -39.84 -9.49 15.62
C ASP A 588 -40.05 -10.90 16.21
N ASN A 589 -39.73 -11.95 15.46
CA ASN A 589 -39.91 -13.34 15.92
C ASN A 589 -38.60 -13.96 16.43
N LEU A 590 -37.39 -13.39 16.14
CA LEU A 590 -36.10 -13.91 16.61
C LEU A 590 -36.07 -14.06 18.14
N ASP A 591 -36.61 -13.08 18.89
CA ASP A 591 -36.62 -13.09 20.34
C ASP A 591 -37.46 -14.25 20.92
N LYS A 592 -38.50 -14.69 20.20
CA LYS A 592 -39.41 -15.76 20.65
C LYS A 592 -38.77 -17.15 20.54
N TYR A 593 -37.81 -17.31 19.64
CA TYR A 593 -37.14 -18.59 19.37
C TYR A 593 -35.67 -18.64 19.84
N SER A 594 -35.27 -17.73 20.73
CA SER A 594 -33.91 -17.61 21.27
C SER A 594 -33.40 -18.87 22.00
N THR A 595 -34.27 -19.81 22.36
CA THR A 595 -33.91 -21.08 23.02
C THR A 595 -33.83 -22.28 22.07
N ASP A 596 -34.29 -22.16 20.81
CA ASP A 596 -34.27 -23.24 19.81
C ASP A 596 -33.26 -22.93 18.72
N PHE A 597 -32.03 -23.43 18.91
CA PHE A 597 -30.88 -23.13 18.04
C PHE A 597 -31.11 -23.51 16.56
N THR A 598 -31.86 -24.60 16.30
CA THR A 598 -32.09 -25.06 14.92
C THR A 598 -33.01 -24.10 14.16
N LYS A 599 -34.11 -23.67 14.81
CA LYS A 599 -35.04 -22.69 14.22
C LYS A 599 -34.43 -21.31 14.11
N LEU A 600 -33.60 -20.91 15.07
CA LEU A 600 -32.89 -19.64 15.02
C LEU A 600 -31.94 -19.59 13.81
N GLN A 601 -31.23 -20.67 13.56
CA GLN A 601 -30.33 -20.77 12.40
C GLN A 601 -31.11 -20.71 11.08
N GLU A 602 -32.22 -21.43 10.95
CA GLU A 602 -33.06 -21.39 9.76
C GLU A 602 -33.60 -19.99 9.48
N MET A 603 -34.06 -19.27 10.52
CA MET A 603 -34.55 -17.89 10.38
C MET A 603 -33.46 -16.90 10.03
N LEU A 604 -32.24 -17.07 10.53
CA LEU A 604 -31.10 -16.24 10.16
C LEU A 604 -30.67 -16.47 8.71
N ASP A 605 -30.69 -17.72 8.26
CA ASP A 605 -30.35 -18.07 6.85
C ASP A 605 -31.41 -17.51 5.89
N GLU A 606 -32.71 -17.58 6.28
CA GLU A 606 -33.83 -16.99 5.53
C GLU A 606 -33.69 -15.46 5.48
N LYS A 607 -33.37 -14.80 6.60
CA LYS A 607 -33.14 -13.36 6.68
C LYS A 607 -31.99 -12.96 5.74
N ALA A 608 -30.86 -13.65 5.79
CA ALA A 608 -29.69 -13.37 4.93
C ALA A 608 -30.01 -13.52 3.43
N SER A 609 -30.91 -14.44 3.06
CA SER A 609 -31.38 -14.56 1.69
C SER A 609 -32.26 -13.39 1.25
N LEU A 610 -33.20 -12.97 2.13
CA LEU A 610 -34.09 -11.83 1.88
C LEU A 610 -33.34 -10.50 1.81
N GLU A 611 -32.31 -10.32 2.63
CA GLU A 611 -31.43 -9.15 2.60
C GLU A 611 -30.67 -9.02 1.27
N LYS A 612 -30.19 -10.13 0.71
CA LYS A 612 -29.57 -10.14 -0.63
C LYS A 612 -30.56 -9.80 -1.75
N ASP A 613 -31.78 -10.32 -1.65
CA ASP A 613 -32.82 -10.01 -2.62
C ASP A 613 -33.22 -8.53 -2.54
N LEU A 614 -33.25 -7.97 -1.33
CA LEU A 614 -33.52 -6.56 -1.08
C LEU A 614 -32.42 -5.67 -1.65
N GLU A 615 -31.15 -6.00 -1.44
CA GLU A 615 -30.00 -5.29 -2.00
C GLU A 615 -30.04 -5.26 -3.53
N TYR A 616 -30.31 -6.41 -4.17
CA TYR A 616 -30.48 -6.47 -5.61
C TYR A 616 -31.66 -5.61 -6.11
N LYS A 617 -32.79 -5.56 -5.37
CA LYS A 617 -33.94 -4.72 -5.72
C LYS A 617 -33.63 -3.24 -5.57
N TYR A 618 -32.83 -2.82 -4.58
CA TYR A 618 -32.38 -1.44 -4.44
C TYR A 618 -31.44 -1.00 -5.58
N GLU A 619 -30.47 -1.83 -5.96
CA GLU A 619 -29.61 -1.54 -7.13
C GLU A 619 -30.44 -1.38 -8.41
N ARG A 620 -31.46 -2.23 -8.56
CA ARG A 620 -32.32 -2.17 -9.72
C ARG A 620 -33.25 -0.95 -9.72
N TRP A 621 -33.74 -0.57 -8.57
CA TRP A 621 -34.54 0.63 -8.34
C TRP A 621 -33.74 1.91 -8.69
N GLU A 622 -32.50 1.99 -8.24
CA GLU A 622 -31.61 3.12 -8.57
C GLU A 622 -31.36 3.22 -10.07
N TYR A 623 -31.09 2.11 -10.74
CA TYR A 623 -30.93 2.06 -12.21
C TYR A 623 -32.18 2.56 -12.93
N LEU A 624 -33.36 2.11 -12.54
CA LEU A 624 -34.63 2.48 -13.19
C LEU A 624 -34.97 3.95 -12.96
N ASN A 625 -34.72 4.49 -11.78
CA ASN A 625 -34.93 5.91 -11.48
C ASN A 625 -33.96 6.80 -12.29
N ASN A 626 -32.69 6.45 -12.38
CA ASN A 626 -31.73 7.16 -13.21
C ASN A 626 -32.13 7.16 -14.68
N LEU A 627 -32.64 6.03 -15.19
CA LEU A 627 -33.14 5.92 -16.56
C LEU A 627 -34.41 6.78 -16.77
N ALA A 628 -35.31 6.84 -15.76
CA ALA A 628 -36.50 7.70 -15.79
C ALA A 628 -36.13 9.18 -15.88
N ASP A 629 -35.16 9.60 -15.07
CA ASP A 629 -34.65 10.99 -15.06
C ASP A 629 -34.00 11.36 -16.40
N GLU A 630 -33.25 10.46 -17.01
CA GLU A 630 -32.66 10.69 -18.34
C GLU A 630 -33.73 10.85 -19.42
N ILE A 631 -34.77 10.00 -19.38
CA ILE A 631 -35.90 10.08 -20.30
C ILE A 631 -36.67 11.40 -20.12
N GLU A 632 -36.83 11.86 -18.89
CA GLU A 632 -37.50 13.12 -18.57
C GLU A 632 -36.68 14.34 -19.02
N LYS A 633 -35.37 14.36 -18.78
CA LYS A 633 -34.44 15.39 -19.27
C LYS A 633 -34.45 15.49 -20.81
N LEU A 634 -34.53 14.33 -21.49
CA LEU A 634 -34.64 14.30 -22.96
C LEU A 634 -36.01 14.78 -23.48
N LYS A 635 -37.09 14.62 -22.68
CA LYS A 635 -38.42 15.15 -23.02
C LYS A 635 -38.53 16.67 -22.82
N ASN A 636 -37.84 17.21 -21.82
CA ASN A 636 -37.85 18.64 -21.51
C ASN A 636 -36.88 19.44 -22.39
N ASN A 637 -35.95 18.83 -23.10
CA ASN A 637 -35.01 19.45 -24.04
C ASN A 637 -35.46 19.36 -25.53
N ASN A 638 -36.65 18.86 -25.83
CA ASN A 638 -37.31 18.87 -27.13
C ASN A 638 -38.59 19.72 -27.06
#